data_fd51e7d436c44070222fc38b90cdea63
#
_entry.id   fd51e7d436c44070222fc38b90cdea63
#
_cell.length_a   1.000
_cell.length_b   1.000
_cell.length_c   1.000
_cell.angle_alpha   90.00
_cell.angle_beta   90.00
_cell.angle_gamma   90.00
#
_symmetry.space_group_name_H-M   'P 1'
#
loop_
_entity.id
_entity.type
_entity.pdbx_description
1 polymer ?
#
loop_
_entity_poly.entity_id
_entity_poly.type
_entity_poly.pdbx_seq_one_letter_code
_entity_poly.pdbx_strand_id
1 'polypeptide(L)'
;MDGDRHHGDRGPVHARDRDLIRSRIGTGHASLNLVPRVAQSRMRAPVARGSLLRPGTGSKGSHCEQGLGRGREGMAQSVRSPIGSTFTTMERASMESVFGRRLRGLIAVPLLATLLGAAQAETVIRYGISLADIPLTTGQPDRGAGAYQFTGHTIYDPLIAWEANVDTRPGKLIPGLATDWKVDPKDQKVWRFTLRKGVKFHDGSDFKADAVVWNLAKVLDDKSPQFDAKQAAQVKPRIPSIASYKVIDDYTVEITTKDVDALFPYQLPWFLISSPAQWEKVGRDWAKFASTPSGTGPFKLDKLVPRERADLVRNAAYWDKTRLARVDRLVLVPIPDALTRANALLNGQVDLIETPPPDVVPQLQSSGFRIVQNVTPHVWPYHFSTYPGSPWTDIRVRKAANLAIDRDAIVKLLNGLASPAKGQLDKTSPWFGKPTFDIKYDLPQARALMAQAGYSKANPIKAKVIIAQGGTGQMLSLPMNEFMQQSLAEIGIDVEFEVVELETLYLHWRSGAKADMNAGKGITAINLAYVTADPFYALTRFEYSKYVAPNGVNWGGYANPQVDAAIDKIKTTFVAKDQDALLAYIHQQMVDDALMIWVVHDTNPHALSPKVKHFVQAQHWFQDLTTIGL
;
A
#
# COMPACT_ATOMS: atom_id res chain seq x y z
N MET A 1 -55.55 54.94 6.46
CA MET A 1 -54.81 56.13 6.92
C MET A 1 -53.44 55.95 6.33
N ASP A 2 -53.30 56.34 5.15
CA ASP A 2 -52.71 57.58 4.65
C ASP A 2 -51.22 57.62 4.97
N GLY A 3 -50.38 57.70 4.06
CA GLY A 3 -50.15 58.30 2.74
C GLY A 3 -48.65 58.54 2.70
N ASP A 4 -47.99 58.60 1.74
CA ASP A 4 -47.88 59.14 0.39
C ASP A 4 -46.37 59.08 0.02
N ARG A 5 -46.05 58.56 -1.10
CA ARG A 5 -45.56 59.07 -2.40
C ARG A 5 -44.38 60.06 -2.40
N HIS A 6 -43.36 59.72 -3.15
CA HIS A 6 -42.86 60.32 -4.41
C HIS A 6 -41.54 59.65 -4.85
N HIS A 7 -41.43 59.02 -5.98
CA HIS A 7 -41.30 59.44 -7.39
C HIS A 7 -40.05 60.30 -7.72
N GLY A 8 -39.31 59.77 -8.71
CA GLY A 8 -38.37 60.47 -9.59
C GLY A 8 -37.21 59.58 -10.00
N ASP A 9 -37.24 58.85 -11.01
CA ASP A 9 -37.34 58.87 -12.49
C ASP A 9 -36.07 59.43 -13.17
N ARG A 10 -35.69 58.64 -14.23
CA ARG A 10 -34.80 58.87 -15.40
C ARG A 10 -33.32 58.50 -15.29
N GLY A 11 -32.97 57.48 -15.87
CA GLY A 11 -32.23 56.97 -16.98
C GLY A 11 -31.91 57.92 -18.16
N PRO A 12 -31.36 57.33 -19.26
CA PRO A 12 -30.02 56.77 -19.54
C PRO A 12 -29.26 57.61 -20.58
N VAL A 13 -28.00 57.32 -21.00
CA VAL A 13 -27.48 57.65 -22.36
C VAL A 13 -26.05 57.13 -22.62
N HIS A 14 -25.91 56.24 -23.62
CA HIS A 14 -24.93 56.10 -24.70
C HIS A 14 -23.42 56.15 -24.41
N ALA A 15 -22.67 55.10 -24.70
CA ALA A 15 -22.17 54.55 -26.00
C ALA A 15 -21.15 55.42 -26.76
N ARG A 16 -20.09 54.71 -27.28
CA ARG A 16 -19.05 55.08 -28.24
C ARG A 16 -17.86 55.82 -27.65
N ASP A 17 -16.61 55.51 -28.02
CA ASP A 17 -16.01 55.15 -29.32
C ASP A 17 -14.66 54.46 -29.08
N ARG A 18 -14.35 53.56 -29.85
CA ARG A 18 -13.32 53.13 -30.74
C ARG A 18 -12.19 54.14 -31.04
N ASP A 19 -11.01 53.52 -31.12
CA ASP A 19 -9.99 53.61 -32.14
C ASP A 19 -8.63 54.22 -31.78
N LEU A 20 -7.62 53.34 -32.09
CA LEU A 20 -6.33 53.63 -32.75
C LEU A 20 -5.29 54.51 -32.03
N ILE A 21 -4.15 53.92 -31.78
CA ILE A 21 -2.92 54.39 -32.43
C ILE A 21 -1.88 53.23 -32.47
N ARG A 22 -1.46 52.95 -33.72
CA ARG A 22 -0.28 52.15 -34.13
C ARG A 22 0.98 53.00 -34.09
N SER A 23 2.10 52.26 -33.99
CA SER A 23 3.47 52.57 -34.52
C SER A 23 4.43 53.12 -33.46
N ARG A 24 5.66 52.69 -33.40
CA ARG A 24 6.76 52.30 -34.28
C ARG A 24 7.90 51.73 -33.44
N ILE A 25 8.44 50.56 -33.79
CA ILE A 25 9.74 50.31 -34.41
C ILE A 25 10.96 50.90 -33.69
N GLY A 26 11.85 50.02 -33.23
CA GLY A 26 13.21 50.34 -32.81
C GLY A 26 14.01 49.04 -32.53
N THR A 27 14.64 48.57 -33.53
CA THR A 27 15.72 47.62 -33.72
C THR A 27 16.89 47.70 -32.75
N GLY A 28 17.48 46.56 -32.40
CA GLY A 28 18.81 46.46 -31.79
C GLY A 28 19.18 45.04 -31.37
N HIS A 29 19.72 44.26 -32.28
CA HIS A 29 20.76 43.22 -32.22
C HIS A 29 21.44 43.03 -30.85
N ALA A 30 21.79 41.87 -30.45
CA ALA A 30 22.40 40.64 -30.88
C ALA A 30 23.17 40.08 -29.69
N SER A 31 23.20 38.89 -29.43
CA SER A 31 24.19 37.78 -29.58
C SER A 31 24.19 36.91 -28.34
N LEU A 32 24.14 35.75 -28.50
CA LEU A 32 24.90 34.52 -28.78
C LEU A 32 24.77 33.48 -27.67
N ASN A 33 24.08 32.44 -28.03
CA ASN A 33 24.38 31.03 -27.83
C ASN A 33 25.58 30.61 -27.00
N LEU A 34 25.33 29.64 -26.10
CA LEU A 34 26.20 28.47 -25.97
C LEU A 34 25.44 27.32 -25.26
N VAL A 35 25.03 26.32 -26.01
CA VAL A 35 24.63 24.99 -25.56
C VAL A 35 25.84 24.07 -25.80
N PRO A 36 26.29 23.28 -24.82
CA PRO A 36 27.25 22.21 -25.08
C PRO A 36 26.49 20.94 -25.52
N ARG A 37 26.75 20.51 -26.75
CA ARG A 37 26.47 19.16 -27.23
C ARG A 37 27.34 18.16 -26.50
N VAL A 38 26.72 17.17 -25.84
CA VAL A 38 27.41 15.96 -25.40
C VAL A 38 27.34 14.93 -26.52
N ALA A 39 28.55 14.46 -26.90
CA ALA A 39 28.80 13.50 -27.94
C ALA A 39 28.21 12.11 -27.64
N GLN A 40 27.51 11.55 -28.63
CA GLN A 40 27.18 10.13 -28.71
C GLN A 40 28.38 9.35 -29.21
N SER A 41 29.02 8.54 -28.37
CA SER A 41 29.98 7.53 -28.80
C SER A 41 29.23 6.23 -29.14
N ARG A 42 29.23 5.90 -30.42
CA ARG A 42 28.79 4.60 -30.94
C ARG A 42 29.90 3.56 -30.68
N MET A 43 29.61 2.55 -29.86
CA MET A 43 30.39 1.30 -29.88
C MET A 43 29.70 0.30 -30.80
N ARG A 44 30.43 -0.07 -31.86
CA ARG A 44 30.11 -1.18 -32.76
C ARG A 44 30.59 -2.50 -32.14
N ALA A 45 29.73 -3.50 -32.11
CA ALA A 45 30.13 -4.89 -31.89
C ALA A 45 30.36 -5.61 -33.22
N PRO A 46 31.28 -6.57 -33.31
CA PRO A 46 31.66 -7.21 -34.57
C PRO A 46 30.71 -8.35 -34.95
N VAL A 47 30.40 -8.37 -36.26
CA VAL A 47 29.65 -9.43 -36.94
C VAL A 47 30.59 -10.57 -37.29
N ALA A 48 30.27 -11.80 -36.83
CA ALA A 48 30.86 -13.03 -37.34
C ALA A 48 29.96 -13.63 -38.43
N ARG A 49 30.50 -13.77 -39.63
CA ARG A 49 29.92 -14.47 -40.79
C ARG A 49 30.24 -15.98 -40.73
N GLY A 50 29.28 -16.79 -41.13
CA GLY A 50 29.46 -18.17 -41.53
C GLY A 50 28.10 -18.80 -41.74
N SER A 51 27.71 -19.08 -42.76
CA SER A 51 27.74 -19.58 -44.14
C SER A 51 26.54 -20.52 -44.33
N LEU A 52 25.88 -20.25 -45.43
CA LEU A 52 24.75 -20.99 -46.06
C LEU A 52 24.99 -22.50 -46.25
N LEU A 53 23.92 -23.29 -46.04
CA LEU A 53 23.58 -24.42 -46.92
C LEU A 53 22.09 -24.81 -46.74
N ARG A 54 21.33 -24.74 -47.82
CA ARG A 54 20.06 -25.42 -48.12
C ARG A 54 20.32 -26.33 -49.34
N PRO A 55 19.37 -27.13 -49.79
CA PRO A 55 18.34 -27.99 -49.17
C PRO A 55 18.38 -29.45 -49.70
N GLY A 56 17.61 -30.36 -49.12
CA GLY A 56 17.42 -31.69 -49.68
C GLY A 56 16.07 -32.31 -49.26
N THR A 57 15.28 -32.55 -50.23
CA THR A 57 13.92 -33.13 -50.28
C THR A 57 13.92 -34.66 -50.09
N GLY A 58 12.77 -35.21 -49.61
CA GLY A 58 12.31 -36.56 -49.91
C GLY A 58 11.96 -37.38 -48.67
N SER A 59 10.74 -37.62 -48.37
CA SER A 59 9.77 -38.57 -48.86
C SER A 59 9.73 -39.92 -48.09
N LYS A 60 8.52 -40.12 -47.51
CA LYS A 60 7.79 -41.39 -47.37
C LYS A 60 8.27 -42.51 -46.46
N GLY A 61 7.42 -42.92 -45.54
CA GLY A 61 6.86 -44.28 -45.61
C GLY A 61 6.92 -45.08 -44.33
N SER A 62 5.75 -45.32 -43.80
CA SER A 62 5.12 -46.60 -43.45
C SER A 62 5.56 -47.37 -42.17
N HIS A 63 4.57 -47.53 -41.31
CA HIS A 63 4.04 -48.76 -40.67
C HIS A 63 4.98 -49.81 -40.07
N CYS A 64 4.71 -50.21 -38.86
CA CYS A 64 4.24 -51.47 -38.29
C CYS A 64 4.56 -51.51 -36.79
N GLU A 65 3.59 -51.62 -35.95
CA GLU A 65 2.89 -52.76 -35.32
C GLU A 65 3.79 -53.69 -34.48
N GLN A 66 3.33 -53.83 -33.25
CA GLN A 66 3.21 -55.01 -32.41
C GLN A 66 4.46 -55.71 -31.84
N GLY A 67 4.35 -55.99 -30.55
CA GLY A 67 5.07 -57.09 -29.94
C GLY A 67 5.06 -57.13 -28.42
N LEU A 68 4.06 -57.81 -27.90
CA LEU A 68 3.98 -58.34 -26.53
C LEU A 68 5.16 -59.23 -26.17
N GLY A 69 5.65 -59.18 -24.91
CA GLY A 69 6.57 -60.19 -24.40
C GLY A 69 6.77 -60.12 -22.89
N ARG A 70 6.08 -60.98 -22.17
CA ARG A 70 6.24 -61.35 -20.75
C ARG A 70 7.56 -62.07 -20.49
N GLY A 71 8.06 -62.02 -19.24
CA GLY A 71 8.96 -62.99 -18.62
C GLY A 71 9.91 -62.33 -17.63
N ARG A 72 9.65 -62.41 -16.38
CA ARG A 72 9.95 -63.37 -15.30
C ARG A 72 11.44 -63.51 -14.96
N GLU A 73 11.65 -63.26 -13.68
CA GLU A 73 12.52 -63.93 -12.71
C GLU A 73 14.04 -63.77 -12.80
N GLY A 74 14.60 -63.38 -11.69
CA GLY A 74 15.71 -64.16 -11.14
C GLY A 74 16.81 -63.39 -10.41
N MET A 75 16.80 -63.58 -9.10
CA MET A 75 17.96 -63.80 -8.18
C MET A 75 18.84 -62.60 -7.78
N ALA A 76 18.69 -62.24 -6.61
CA ALA A 76 19.53 -62.14 -5.42
C ALA A 76 20.96 -62.65 -5.50
N GLN A 77 21.91 -61.85 -5.01
CA GLN A 77 23.13 -62.24 -4.24
C GLN A 77 23.67 -60.96 -3.60
N SER A 78 23.52 -60.73 -2.33
CA SER A 78 24.19 -61.04 -1.10
C SER A 78 25.72 -61.13 -1.23
N VAL A 79 26.41 -60.13 -0.69
CA VAL A 79 27.76 -60.34 -0.14
C VAL A 79 27.77 -59.68 1.25
N ARG A 80 27.93 -60.59 2.23
CA ARG A 80 28.16 -60.32 3.65
C ARG A 80 29.65 -60.27 3.92
N SER A 81 30.04 -59.32 4.82
CA SER A 81 30.82 -59.59 6.04
C SER A 81 32.37 -59.66 5.90
N PRO A 82 33.11 -59.70 6.99
CA PRO A 82 32.87 -59.40 8.40
C PRO A 82 34.08 -58.77 9.12
N ILE A 83 33.99 -58.81 10.49
CA ILE A 83 35.08 -58.79 11.49
C ILE A 83 35.21 -57.46 12.22
N GLY A 84 35.20 -57.38 13.52
CA GLY A 84 35.20 -58.38 14.57
C GLY A 84 35.10 -57.70 15.94
N SER A 85 34.46 -58.39 16.80
CA SER A 85 34.32 -58.16 18.20
C SER A 85 35.59 -58.32 19.01
N THR A 86 35.76 -57.55 20.06
CA THR A 86 36.35 -58.09 21.29
C THR A 86 35.76 -57.47 22.53
N PHE A 87 35.00 -58.27 23.22
CA PHE A 87 34.64 -58.14 24.63
C PHE A 87 35.86 -58.39 25.50
N THR A 88 36.05 -57.66 26.58
CA THR A 88 36.70 -58.16 27.78
C THR A 88 36.02 -57.56 29.01
N THR A 89 35.29 -58.43 29.68
CA THR A 89 34.82 -58.35 31.07
C THR A 89 35.96 -58.76 31.99
N MET A 90 36.11 -58.06 33.10
CA MET A 90 36.65 -58.56 34.38
C MET A 90 36.50 -57.43 35.40
N GLU A 91 36.07 -57.54 36.55
CA GLU A 91 35.65 -58.45 37.56
C GLU A 91 35.55 -57.64 38.85
N ARG A 92 34.56 -57.94 39.65
CA ARG A 92 34.36 -57.42 41.03
C ARG A 92 35.45 -57.94 41.94
N ALA A 93 35.98 -57.05 42.78
CA ALA A 93 36.55 -57.47 44.07
C ALA A 93 36.17 -56.43 45.13
N SER A 94 35.42 -56.90 46.09
CA SER A 94 35.16 -56.30 47.39
C SER A 94 36.33 -56.55 48.32
N MET A 95 36.72 -55.57 49.13
CA MET A 95 37.20 -55.91 50.49
C MET A 95 37.04 -54.69 51.43
N GLU A 96 36.54 -55.05 52.59
CA GLU A 96 36.20 -54.18 53.70
C GLU A 96 37.42 -53.71 54.53
N SER A 97 37.15 -52.61 55.21
CA SER A 97 37.63 -52.18 56.55
C SER A 97 39.13 -52.01 56.76
N VAL A 98 39.46 -50.84 57.29
CA VAL A 98 40.03 -50.69 58.68
C VAL A 98 40.02 -49.22 59.08
N PHE A 99 39.63 -49.00 60.31
CA PHE A 99 39.57 -47.82 61.17
C PHE A 99 40.82 -46.95 61.13
N GLY A 100 40.60 -45.60 61.24
CA GLY A 100 41.68 -44.66 61.63
C GLY A 100 41.17 -43.24 61.82
N ARG A 101 41.04 -42.85 63.07
CA ARG A 101 40.57 -41.57 63.65
C ARG A 101 41.37 -40.32 63.25
N ARG A 102 40.64 -39.21 63.20
CA ARG A 102 41.02 -37.81 63.56
C ARG A 102 41.81 -37.02 62.52
N LEU A 103 41.20 -35.98 61.90
CA LEU A 103 41.50 -34.57 62.25
C LEU A 103 40.46 -33.62 61.64
N ARG A 104 39.93 -32.74 62.49
CA ARG A 104 39.04 -31.62 62.14
C ARG A 104 39.86 -30.61 61.32
N GLY A 105 39.43 -30.29 60.09
CA GLY A 105 39.86 -29.17 59.31
C GLY A 105 38.68 -28.62 58.55
N LEU A 106 38.07 -27.52 59.03
CA LEU A 106 37.08 -26.72 58.31
C LEU A 106 37.76 -26.14 57.03
N ILE A 107 37.41 -26.66 55.87
CA ILE A 107 37.59 -25.97 54.61
C ILE A 107 36.20 -25.60 54.11
N ALA A 108 35.81 -24.34 54.33
CA ALA A 108 34.68 -23.71 53.69
C ALA A 108 35.00 -23.61 52.19
N VAL A 109 34.42 -24.48 51.36
CA VAL A 109 34.37 -24.31 49.89
C VAL A 109 33.28 -23.28 49.62
N PRO A 110 33.61 -22.10 49.08
CA PRO A 110 32.57 -21.19 48.61
C PRO A 110 31.90 -21.86 47.41
N LEU A 111 30.63 -22.21 47.57
CA LEU A 111 29.71 -22.61 46.52
C LEU A 111 29.57 -21.37 45.61
N LEU A 112 30.41 -21.27 44.60
CA LEU A 112 30.26 -20.31 43.52
C LEU A 112 29.08 -20.82 42.69
N ALA A 113 27.87 -20.44 43.11
CA ALA A 113 26.67 -20.57 42.30
C ALA A 113 26.87 -19.65 41.09
N THR A 114 27.46 -20.19 40.03
CA THR A 114 27.40 -19.59 38.70
C THR A 114 25.91 -19.54 38.33
N LEU A 115 25.32 -18.36 38.49
CA LEU A 115 24.10 -17.96 37.82
C LEU A 115 24.39 -17.95 36.32
N LEU A 116 24.35 -19.12 35.72
CA LEU A 116 24.11 -19.29 34.30
C LEU A 116 22.66 -18.80 34.10
N GLY A 117 22.49 -17.49 33.97
CA GLY A 117 21.29 -16.95 33.39
C GLY A 117 21.11 -17.67 32.05
N ALA A 118 20.15 -18.55 31.95
CA ALA A 118 19.76 -19.15 30.69
C ALA A 118 19.55 -17.98 29.73
N ALA A 119 20.46 -17.77 28.79
CA ALA A 119 20.26 -16.81 27.71
C ALA A 119 19.00 -17.27 27.00
N GLN A 120 17.90 -16.56 27.24
CA GLN A 120 16.63 -16.84 26.59
C GLN A 120 16.89 -16.71 25.08
N ALA A 121 16.64 -17.77 24.32
CA ALA A 121 16.84 -17.74 22.88
C ALA A 121 16.03 -16.58 22.27
N GLU A 122 16.67 -15.81 21.38
CA GLU A 122 16.04 -14.68 20.69
C GLU A 122 14.77 -15.16 19.97
N THR A 123 13.65 -14.50 20.22
CA THR A 123 12.38 -14.77 19.54
C THR A 123 12.36 -14.08 18.19
N VAL A 124 12.41 -14.88 17.11
CA VAL A 124 12.52 -14.41 15.72
C VAL A 124 11.29 -14.83 14.93
N ILE A 125 10.68 -13.87 14.25
CA ILE A 125 9.61 -14.08 13.26
C ILE A 125 10.10 -13.61 11.90
N ARG A 126 9.94 -14.46 10.88
CA ARG A 126 10.25 -14.17 9.48
C ARG A 126 8.95 -13.95 8.72
N TYR A 127 8.78 -12.77 8.16
CA TYR A 127 7.57 -12.38 7.44
C TYR A 127 7.84 -12.29 5.93
N GLY A 128 7.25 -13.19 5.16
CA GLY A 128 7.29 -13.14 3.69
C GLY A 128 6.32 -12.10 3.15
N ILE A 129 6.88 -11.02 2.59
CA ILE A 129 6.11 -9.89 2.05
C ILE A 129 6.02 -9.97 0.53
N SER A 130 4.91 -9.46 -0.06
CA SER A 130 4.63 -9.54 -1.50
C SER A 130 5.37 -8.51 -2.35
N LEU A 131 6.19 -7.67 -1.73
CA LEU A 131 6.96 -6.64 -2.42
C LEU A 131 8.20 -7.25 -3.10
N ALA A 132 8.64 -6.61 -4.20
CA ALA A 132 9.85 -7.03 -4.93
C ALA A 132 11.16 -6.65 -4.21
N ASP A 133 11.09 -5.76 -3.22
CA ASP A 133 12.23 -5.28 -2.44
C ASP A 133 11.75 -4.74 -1.09
N ILE A 134 12.67 -4.51 -0.16
CA ILE A 134 12.39 -3.80 1.08
C ILE A 134 12.00 -2.35 0.75
N PRO A 135 10.88 -1.84 1.28
CA PRO A 135 10.50 -0.43 1.09
C PRO A 135 11.55 0.53 1.66
N LEU A 136 11.57 1.75 1.13
CA LEU A 136 12.48 2.81 1.59
C LEU A 136 12.40 3.00 3.10
N THR A 137 13.57 3.05 3.74
CA THR A 137 13.73 3.11 5.21
C THR A 137 14.09 4.51 5.73
N THR A 138 13.83 5.57 4.95
CA THR A 138 14.23 6.95 5.30
C THR A 138 13.11 7.81 5.90
N GLY A 139 11.95 7.22 6.13
CA GLY A 139 10.76 7.90 6.66
C GLY A 139 9.52 7.51 5.87
N GLN A 140 9.25 8.16 4.75
CA GLN A 140 8.09 7.86 3.91
C GLN A 140 8.39 6.72 2.94
N PRO A 141 7.79 5.53 3.10
CA PRO A 141 8.04 4.40 2.21
C PRO A 141 7.65 4.68 0.75
N ASP A 142 8.37 4.11 -0.20
CA ASP A 142 8.24 4.38 -1.64
C ASP A 142 7.36 3.37 -2.40
N ARG A 143 7.01 2.24 -1.78
CA ARG A 143 6.25 1.15 -2.42
C ARG A 143 4.77 1.15 -2.06
N GLY A 144 4.14 2.31 -2.19
CA GLY A 144 2.70 2.47 -1.99
C GLY A 144 2.23 2.43 -0.53
N ALA A 145 0.91 2.32 -0.33
CA ALA A 145 0.30 2.34 0.99
C ALA A 145 0.70 1.11 1.83
N GLY A 146 0.75 -0.09 1.24
CA GLY A 146 1.11 -1.32 1.96
C GLY A 146 2.50 -1.28 2.60
N ALA A 147 3.45 -0.59 1.98
CA ALA A 147 4.81 -0.47 2.50
C ALA A 147 4.92 0.34 3.80
N TYR A 148 3.93 1.19 4.10
CA TYR A 148 3.85 1.87 5.40
C TYR A 148 3.80 0.88 6.57
N GLN A 149 3.19 -0.30 6.38
CA GLN A 149 3.16 -1.35 7.38
C GLN A 149 4.54 -1.90 7.71
N PHE A 150 5.42 -2.09 6.70
CA PHE A 150 6.66 -2.85 6.85
C PHE A 150 7.84 -2.01 7.36
N THR A 151 8.05 -0.82 6.81
CA THR A 151 9.15 0.08 7.22
C THR A 151 8.65 1.41 7.75
N GLY A 152 7.40 1.78 7.48
CA GLY A 152 6.79 3.00 8.00
C GLY A 152 6.48 2.88 9.48
N HIS A 153 5.32 2.30 9.82
CA HIS A 153 4.81 2.21 11.20
C HIS A 153 5.59 1.22 12.10
N THR A 154 6.61 0.55 11.58
CA THR A 154 7.53 -0.27 12.39
C THR A 154 8.71 0.54 12.91
N ILE A 155 9.31 1.40 12.08
CA ILE A 155 10.51 2.17 12.42
C ILE A 155 10.14 3.58 12.92
N TYR A 156 9.02 4.12 12.49
CA TYR A 156 8.61 5.50 12.72
C TYR A 156 7.23 5.59 13.35
N ASP A 157 6.93 6.72 13.98
CA ASP A 157 5.58 7.08 14.40
C ASP A 157 5.12 8.36 13.71
N PRO A 158 3.80 8.51 13.46
CA PRO A 158 3.16 9.75 13.06
C PRO A 158 2.75 10.61 14.27
N LEU A 159 2.30 11.84 14.02
CA LEU A 159 1.69 12.68 15.07
C LEU A 159 0.36 12.09 15.58
N ILE A 160 -0.47 11.63 14.66
CA ILE A 160 -1.74 10.94 14.91
C ILE A 160 -1.64 9.58 14.25
N ALA A 161 -2.06 8.52 14.92
CA ALA A 161 -1.98 7.16 14.40
C ALA A 161 -3.37 6.55 14.18
N TRP A 162 -3.44 5.45 13.40
CA TRP A 162 -4.60 4.57 13.38
C TRP A 162 -4.48 3.50 14.46
N GLU A 163 -5.60 3.18 15.08
CA GLU A 163 -5.73 2.05 15.97
C GLU A 163 -5.78 0.74 15.15
N ALA A 164 -4.61 0.13 14.94
CA ALA A 164 -4.45 -1.06 14.08
C ALA A 164 -4.22 -2.37 14.89
N ASN A 165 -4.59 -2.37 16.18
CA ASN A 165 -4.45 -3.51 17.09
C ASN A 165 -5.79 -4.02 17.65
N VAL A 166 -6.91 -3.69 16.97
CA VAL A 166 -8.26 -4.12 17.31
C VAL A 166 -8.89 -4.83 16.11
N ASP A 167 -9.41 -6.04 16.33
CA ASP A 167 -10.01 -6.90 15.29
C ASP A 167 -11.55 -6.94 15.30
N THR A 168 -12.18 -6.40 16.36
CA THR A 168 -13.64 -6.50 16.57
C THR A 168 -14.43 -5.32 16.00
N ARG A 169 -13.75 -4.26 15.55
CA ARG A 169 -14.34 -3.04 15.00
C ARG A 169 -13.34 -2.28 14.12
N PRO A 170 -13.80 -1.37 13.27
CA PRO A 170 -12.92 -0.45 12.54
C PRO A 170 -12.02 0.36 13.49
N GLY A 171 -10.76 0.53 13.12
CA GLY A 171 -9.82 1.39 13.84
C GLY A 171 -10.22 2.86 13.75
N LYS A 172 -9.88 3.63 14.77
CA LYS A 172 -10.07 5.08 14.84
C LYS A 172 -8.74 5.81 14.91
N LEU A 173 -8.76 7.13 14.79
CA LEU A 173 -7.59 7.96 15.07
C LEU A 173 -7.29 7.93 16.57
N ILE A 174 -6.02 7.72 16.91
CA ILE A 174 -5.50 7.73 18.28
C ILE A 174 -4.27 8.65 18.39
N PRO A 175 -3.95 9.14 19.59
CA PRO A 175 -2.71 9.86 19.84
C PRO A 175 -1.47 9.04 19.48
N GLY A 176 -0.61 9.62 18.63
CA GLY A 176 0.74 9.14 18.32
C GLY A 176 1.78 9.97 19.07
N LEU A 177 2.67 10.65 18.33
CA LEU A 177 3.64 11.58 18.88
C LEU A 177 2.99 12.89 19.38
N ALA A 178 1.78 13.24 18.90
CA ALA A 178 0.93 14.23 19.52
C ALA A 178 -0.01 13.56 20.53
N THR A 179 -0.14 14.14 21.73
CA THR A 179 -1.06 13.69 22.77
C THR A 179 -2.44 14.31 22.64
N ASP A 180 -2.53 15.49 22.00
CA ASP A 180 -3.77 16.23 21.75
C ASP A 180 -3.59 17.11 20.51
N TRP A 181 -4.72 17.42 19.84
CA TRP A 181 -4.76 18.35 18.72
C TRP A 181 -6.06 19.14 18.73
N LYS A 182 -5.97 20.42 18.44
CA LYS A 182 -7.12 21.34 18.47
C LYS A 182 -7.04 22.33 17.32
N VAL A 183 -8.20 22.60 16.72
CA VAL A 183 -8.37 23.71 15.81
C VAL A 183 -8.55 25.01 16.60
N ASP A 184 -7.97 26.10 16.12
CA ASP A 184 -8.17 27.42 16.73
C ASP A 184 -9.61 27.89 16.47
N PRO A 185 -10.40 28.27 17.50
CA PRO A 185 -11.78 28.65 17.32
C PRO A 185 -11.96 29.99 16.57
N LYS A 186 -10.91 30.82 16.50
CA LYS A 186 -10.92 32.12 15.80
C LYS A 186 -10.48 32.00 14.34
N ASP A 187 -9.57 31.10 14.05
CA ASP A 187 -9.16 30.77 12.69
C ASP A 187 -9.08 29.24 12.52
N GLN A 188 -10.16 28.66 12.02
CA GLN A 188 -10.31 27.23 11.85
C GLN A 188 -9.35 26.59 10.83
N LYS A 189 -8.46 27.35 10.21
CA LYS A 189 -7.33 26.83 9.42
C LYS A 189 -6.13 26.50 10.30
N VAL A 190 -6.07 27.04 11.51
CA VAL A 190 -4.93 26.87 12.42
C VAL A 190 -5.17 25.70 13.36
N TRP A 191 -4.27 24.73 13.31
CA TRP A 191 -4.26 23.53 14.16
C TRP A 191 -3.05 23.57 15.10
N ARG A 192 -3.26 23.31 16.40
CA ARG A 192 -2.19 23.17 17.40
C ARG A 192 -2.12 21.74 17.89
N PHE A 193 -0.90 21.21 17.88
CA PHE A 193 -0.58 19.86 18.31
C PHE A 193 0.28 19.90 19.56
N THR A 194 -0.19 19.29 20.66
CA THR A 194 0.60 19.12 21.87
C THR A 194 1.39 17.82 21.75
N LEU A 195 2.72 17.90 21.81
CA LEU A 195 3.60 16.78 21.59
C LEU A 195 3.89 16.00 22.88
N ARG A 196 4.14 14.70 22.73
CA ARG A 196 4.52 13.79 23.82
C ARG A 196 5.91 14.11 24.30
N LYS A 197 6.05 14.30 25.63
CA LYS A 197 7.34 14.53 26.29
C LYS A 197 8.08 13.22 26.54
N GLY A 198 9.43 13.28 26.56
CA GLY A 198 10.29 12.16 26.92
C GLY A 198 10.42 11.07 25.84
N VAL A 199 9.93 11.31 24.63
CA VAL A 199 10.15 10.41 23.49
C VAL A 199 11.57 10.59 22.97
N LYS A 200 12.24 9.45 22.70
CA LYS A 200 13.58 9.40 22.11
C LYS A 200 13.52 8.79 20.71
N PHE A 201 14.29 9.32 19.79
CA PHE A 201 14.62 8.65 18.56
C PHE A 201 15.51 7.42 18.80
N HIS A 202 15.61 6.54 17.82
CA HIS A 202 16.45 5.33 17.92
C HIS A 202 17.94 5.64 18.14
N ASP A 203 18.42 6.80 17.67
CA ASP A 203 19.78 7.29 17.88
C ASP A 203 20.03 7.89 19.28
N GLY A 204 18.97 7.99 20.11
CA GLY A 204 19.00 8.53 21.47
C GLY A 204 18.70 10.02 21.57
N SER A 205 18.59 10.76 20.47
CA SER A 205 18.21 12.17 20.47
C SER A 205 16.75 12.38 20.92
N ASP A 206 16.44 13.58 21.43
CA ASP A 206 15.10 13.92 21.89
C ASP A 206 14.17 14.24 20.72
N PHE A 207 12.92 13.78 20.81
CA PHE A 207 11.86 14.23 19.95
C PHE A 207 11.22 15.50 20.52
N LYS A 208 11.23 16.58 19.74
CA LYS A 208 10.63 17.87 20.04
C LYS A 208 9.95 18.48 18.81
N ALA A 209 9.37 19.67 18.98
CA ALA A 209 8.63 20.38 17.94
C ALA A 209 9.47 20.75 16.70
N ASP A 210 10.76 21.02 16.88
CA ASP A 210 11.72 21.28 15.81
C ASP A 210 11.85 20.10 14.85
N ALA A 211 11.84 18.86 15.37
CA ALA A 211 11.87 17.67 14.54
C ALA A 211 10.61 17.54 13.65
N VAL A 212 9.44 17.94 14.13
CA VAL A 212 8.21 17.94 13.32
C VAL A 212 8.32 18.93 12.17
N VAL A 213 8.71 20.17 12.46
CA VAL A 213 8.88 21.23 11.46
C VAL A 213 9.96 20.85 10.44
N TRP A 214 11.07 20.27 10.90
CA TRP A 214 12.14 19.77 10.03
C TRP A 214 11.64 18.68 9.07
N ASN A 215 10.81 17.73 9.56
CA ASN A 215 10.22 16.68 8.71
C ASN A 215 9.18 17.22 7.73
N LEU A 216 8.41 18.26 8.10
CA LEU A 216 7.52 18.94 7.15
C LEU A 216 8.32 19.62 6.04
N ALA A 217 9.41 20.33 6.39
CA ALA A 217 10.31 20.94 5.41
C ALA A 217 10.94 19.88 4.48
N LYS A 218 11.37 18.73 5.02
CA LYS A 218 11.91 17.60 4.24
C LYS A 218 11.04 17.20 3.05
N VAL A 219 9.72 17.33 3.13
CA VAL A 219 8.79 16.85 2.11
C VAL A 219 7.98 17.96 1.42
N LEU A 220 7.89 19.16 2.00
CA LEU A 220 7.09 20.26 1.45
C LEU A 220 7.93 21.39 0.87
N ASP A 221 9.15 21.62 1.36
CA ASP A 221 10.03 22.71 0.96
C ASP A 221 11.23 22.19 0.16
N ASP A 222 11.19 22.35 -1.16
CA ASP A 222 12.23 21.90 -2.09
C ASP A 222 13.56 22.68 -1.99
N LYS A 223 13.58 23.78 -1.22
CA LYS A 223 14.78 24.57 -0.90
C LYS A 223 15.44 24.14 0.40
N SER A 224 14.79 23.30 1.20
CA SER A 224 15.37 22.86 2.46
C SER A 224 16.54 21.88 2.22
N PRO A 225 17.63 21.96 3.03
CA PRO A 225 18.81 21.08 2.83
C PRO A 225 18.48 19.59 2.90
N GLN A 226 17.46 19.23 3.69
CA GLN A 226 17.00 17.85 3.91
C GLN A 226 15.91 17.40 2.95
N PHE A 227 15.55 18.19 1.93
CA PHE A 227 14.51 17.81 0.99
C PHE A 227 14.82 16.47 0.31
N ASP A 228 13.84 15.58 0.30
CA ASP A 228 13.91 14.29 -0.40
C ASP A 228 12.75 14.15 -1.38
N ALA A 229 13.05 14.25 -2.68
CA ALA A 229 12.05 14.18 -3.73
C ALA A 229 11.28 12.85 -3.75
N LYS A 230 11.93 11.72 -3.38
CA LYS A 230 11.27 10.41 -3.31
C LYS A 230 10.24 10.36 -2.19
N GLN A 231 10.61 10.83 -1.00
CA GLN A 231 9.69 10.91 0.14
C GLN A 231 8.59 11.94 -0.11
N ALA A 232 8.92 13.10 -0.67
CA ALA A 232 7.96 14.14 -1.04
C ALA A 232 6.89 13.61 -2.01
N ALA A 233 7.28 12.86 -3.05
CA ALA A 233 6.36 12.25 -4.01
C ALA A 233 5.36 11.29 -3.34
N GLN A 234 5.75 10.65 -2.23
CA GLN A 234 4.87 9.74 -1.49
C GLN A 234 3.90 10.47 -0.57
N VAL A 235 4.34 11.53 0.09
CA VAL A 235 3.57 12.14 1.18
C VAL A 235 2.78 13.38 0.77
N LYS A 236 3.29 14.22 -0.15
CA LYS A 236 2.56 15.43 -0.60
C LYS A 236 1.09 15.17 -0.99
N PRO A 237 0.78 14.12 -1.79
CA PRO A 237 -0.61 13.82 -2.14
C PRO A 237 -1.47 13.32 -0.96
N ARG A 238 -0.83 12.99 0.17
CA ARG A 238 -1.50 12.49 1.38
C ARG A 238 -1.74 13.57 2.44
N ILE A 239 -0.98 14.67 2.36
CA ILE A 239 -1.11 15.84 3.25
C ILE A 239 -1.33 17.14 2.43
N PRO A 240 -2.28 17.18 1.49
CA PRO A 240 -2.41 18.28 0.54
C PRO A 240 -2.86 19.58 1.19
N SER A 241 -3.43 19.54 2.39
CA SER A 241 -4.05 20.68 3.04
C SER A 241 -3.05 21.65 3.69
N ILE A 242 -1.80 21.24 3.93
CA ILE A 242 -0.82 22.05 4.67
C ILE A 242 -0.38 23.27 3.85
N ALA A 243 -0.52 24.47 4.42
CA ALA A 243 -0.02 25.73 3.87
C ALA A 243 1.28 26.18 4.55
N SER A 244 1.31 26.14 5.89
CA SER A 244 2.47 26.55 6.67
C SER A 244 2.54 25.80 8.00
N TYR A 245 3.70 25.87 8.65
CA TYR A 245 3.95 25.19 9.92
C TYR A 245 5.05 25.93 10.69
N LYS A 246 4.96 25.94 12.02
CA LYS A 246 5.97 26.55 12.90
C LYS A 246 6.03 25.91 14.28
N VAL A 247 7.15 26.05 14.92
CA VAL A 247 7.34 25.77 16.35
C VAL A 247 6.72 26.88 17.17
N ILE A 248 5.91 26.54 18.18
CA ILE A 248 5.42 27.49 19.19
C ILE A 248 6.30 27.41 20.43
N ASP A 249 6.58 26.20 20.92
CA ASP A 249 7.51 25.89 21.98
C ASP A 249 8.07 24.46 21.77
N ASP A 250 8.92 23.96 22.68
CA ASP A 250 9.57 22.65 22.58
C ASP A 250 8.57 21.49 22.34
N TYR A 251 7.31 21.63 22.74
CA TYR A 251 6.30 20.58 22.69
C TYR A 251 4.97 21.03 22.08
N THR A 252 4.97 22.13 21.34
CA THR A 252 3.80 22.62 20.63
C THR A 252 4.16 23.01 19.20
N VAL A 253 3.46 22.39 18.24
CA VAL A 253 3.57 22.72 16.81
C VAL A 253 2.23 23.32 16.34
N GLU A 254 2.31 24.39 15.57
CA GLU A 254 1.19 24.96 14.85
C GLU A 254 1.30 24.64 13.36
N ILE A 255 0.23 24.09 12.78
CA ILE A 255 0.11 23.82 11.34
C ILE A 255 -1.11 24.57 10.84
N THR A 256 -0.92 25.39 9.79
CA THR A 256 -1.99 26.12 9.14
C THR A 256 -2.34 25.42 7.82
N THR A 257 -3.61 25.12 7.62
CA THR A 257 -4.12 24.58 6.36
C THR A 257 -4.44 25.69 5.36
N LYS A 258 -4.43 25.35 4.06
CA LYS A 258 -4.76 26.31 2.96
C LYS A 258 -6.17 26.85 3.09
N ASP A 259 -7.10 25.95 3.40
CA ASP A 259 -8.50 26.21 3.66
C ASP A 259 -8.88 25.56 4.98
N VAL A 260 -10.05 25.90 5.53
CA VAL A 260 -10.62 25.16 6.67
C VAL A 260 -10.76 23.69 6.27
N ASP A 261 -10.22 22.78 7.09
CA ASP A 261 -10.23 21.35 6.80
C ASP A 261 -10.44 20.52 8.07
N ALA A 262 -11.68 20.23 8.39
CA ALA A 262 -12.04 19.39 9.54
C ALA A 262 -11.58 17.93 9.39
N LEU A 263 -11.21 17.48 8.18
CA LEU A 263 -10.64 16.15 7.92
C LEU A 263 -9.10 16.13 7.99
N PHE A 264 -8.46 17.26 8.25
CA PHE A 264 -6.99 17.36 8.31
C PHE A 264 -6.33 16.33 9.24
N PRO A 265 -6.87 16.00 10.43
CA PRO A 265 -6.29 14.97 11.28
C PRO A 265 -6.14 13.59 10.61
N TYR A 266 -6.99 13.21 9.66
CA TYR A 266 -6.91 11.96 8.91
C TYR A 266 -5.76 11.91 7.89
N GLN A 267 -5.13 13.05 7.60
CA GLN A 267 -3.96 13.11 6.73
C GLN A 267 -2.66 12.77 7.47
N LEU A 268 -2.61 13.00 8.78
CA LEU A 268 -1.39 12.92 9.57
C LEU A 268 -0.87 11.51 9.88
N PRO A 269 -1.67 10.43 9.90
CA PRO A 269 -1.14 9.08 10.00
C PRO A 269 -0.21 8.67 8.84
N TRP A 270 -0.27 9.37 7.72
CA TRP A 270 0.60 9.17 6.56
C TRP A 270 1.92 9.94 6.63
N PHE A 271 2.08 10.80 7.63
CA PHE A 271 3.26 11.63 7.81
C PHE A 271 4.10 11.14 8.97
N LEU A 272 5.23 10.51 8.67
CA LEU A 272 6.11 9.85 9.63
C LEU A 272 7.31 10.73 9.98
N ILE A 273 7.79 10.64 11.23
CA ILE A 273 8.81 11.53 11.78
C ILE A 273 10.15 10.79 11.88
N SER A 274 11.15 11.25 11.15
CA SER A 274 12.55 10.78 11.21
C SER A 274 13.44 11.73 11.98
N SER A 275 14.57 11.20 12.55
CA SER A 275 15.51 11.96 13.36
C SER A 275 16.36 12.95 12.56
N PRO A 276 16.29 14.26 12.85
CA PRO A 276 17.21 15.23 12.29
C PRO A 276 18.67 14.98 12.70
N ALA A 277 18.89 14.56 13.95
CA ALA A 277 20.24 14.30 14.48
C ALA A 277 20.94 13.15 13.75
N GLN A 278 20.22 12.07 13.44
CA GLN A 278 20.77 10.97 12.66
C GLN A 278 21.11 11.41 11.22
N TRP A 279 20.28 12.23 10.58
CA TRP A 279 20.56 12.74 9.23
C TRP A 279 21.85 13.58 9.21
N GLU A 280 22.05 14.46 10.20
CA GLU A 280 23.31 15.21 10.38
C GLU A 280 24.48 14.25 10.60
N LYS A 281 24.34 13.26 11.50
CA LYS A 281 25.38 12.28 11.86
C LYS A 281 25.87 11.47 10.66
N VAL A 282 24.99 11.12 9.71
CA VAL A 282 25.38 10.38 8.50
C VAL A 282 25.85 11.30 7.36
N GLY A 283 26.08 12.59 7.66
CA GLY A 283 26.63 13.56 6.71
C GLY A 283 25.58 14.08 5.72
N ARG A 284 24.32 14.20 6.13
CA ARG A 284 23.20 14.73 5.33
C ARG A 284 22.91 13.90 4.07
N ASP A 285 23.12 12.59 4.15
CA ASP A 285 23.03 11.65 3.05
C ASP A 285 21.87 10.65 3.30
N TRP A 286 20.81 10.73 2.48
CA TRP A 286 19.66 9.84 2.60
C TRP A 286 19.97 8.39 2.27
N ALA A 287 20.97 8.11 1.42
CA ALA A 287 21.37 6.73 1.13
C ALA A 287 22.06 6.09 2.34
N LYS A 288 22.91 6.85 3.06
CA LYS A 288 23.49 6.41 4.33
C LYS A 288 22.45 6.32 5.43
N PHE A 289 21.50 7.27 5.48
CA PHE A 289 20.39 7.21 6.43
C PHE A 289 19.58 5.93 6.27
N ALA A 290 19.33 5.48 5.02
CA ALA A 290 18.58 4.27 4.74
C ALA A 290 19.16 3.00 5.37
N SER A 291 20.49 2.92 5.56
CA SER A 291 21.14 1.76 6.20
C SER A 291 21.14 1.84 7.73
N THR A 292 20.95 3.03 8.29
CA THR A 292 20.91 3.30 9.74
C THR A 292 19.79 4.25 10.10
N PRO A 293 18.52 3.94 9.72
CA PRO A 293 17.40 4.84 9.94
C PRO A 293 17.13 5.05 11.43
N SER A 294 16.67 6.24 11.77
CA SER A 294 16.28 6.58 13.13
C SER A 294 14.90 7.24 13.12
N GLY A 295 13.92 6.51 13.64
CA GLY A 295 12.57 6.95 13.98
C GLY A 295 12.34 6.81 15.47
N THR A 296 11.07 6.82 15.89
CA THR A 296 10.64 6.64 17.28
C THR A 296 9.90 5.33 17.49
N GLY A 297 9.74 4.51 16.44
CA GLY A 297 8.85 3.37 16.36
C GLY A 297 9.24 2.16 17.24
N PRO A 298 8.36 1.13 17.27
CA PRO A 298 8.50 -0.04 18.12
C PRO A 298 9.65 -0.98 17.71
N PHE A 299 10.14 -0.87 16.48
CA PHE A 299 11.30 -1.62 16.00
C PHE A 299 12.40 -0.70 15.49
N LYS A 300 13.65 -1.18 15.55
CA LYS A 300 14.83 -0.54 14.98
C LYS A 300 15.37 -1.40 13.85
N LEU A 301 15.85 -0.81 12.76
CA LEU A 301 16.58 -1.53 11.73
C LEU A 301 17.95 -1.94 12.27
N ASP A 302 18.24 -3.25 12.24
CA ASP A 302 19.54 -3.83 12.59
C ASP A 302 20.36 -4.13 11.33
N LYS A 303 19.72 -4.74 10.32
CA LYS A 303 20.38 -5.07 9.06
C LYS A 303 19.44 -4.87 7.89
N LEU A 304 19.97 -4.31 6.80
CA LEU A 304 19.29 -4.21 5.51
C LEU A 304 20.14 -4.83 4.42
N VAL A 305 19.58 -5.82 3.72
CA VAL A 305 20.13 -6.35 2.47
C VAL A 305 19.05 -6.12 1.40
N PRO A 306 19.26 -5.17 0.49
CA PRO A 306 18.28 -4.85 -0.55
C PRO A 306 17.86 -6.11 -1.33
N ARG A 307 16.57 -6.22 -1.64
CA ARG A 307 15.93 -7.36 -2.33
C ARG A 307 16.01 -8.70 -1.62
N GLU A 308 16.64 -8.78 -0.46
CA GLU A 308 16.83 -10.02 0.28
C GLU A 308 16.09 -9.98 1.62
N ARG A 309 16.42 -9.02 2.50
CA ARG A 309 15.80 -8.93 3.83
C ARG A 309 16.05 -7.61 4.54
N ALA A 310 15.18 -7.32 5.52
CA ALA A 310 15.43 -6.36 6.58
C ALA A 310 15.22 -7.02 7.94
N ASP A 311 16.23 -6.92 8.82
CA ASP A 311 16.16 -7.40 10.19
C ASP A 311 15.78 -6.21 11.09
N LEU A 312 14.61 -6.30 11.72
CA LEU A 312 14.07 -5.29 12.63
C LEU A 312 14.14 -5.84 14.06
N VAL A 313 14.84 -5.18 14.96
CA VAL A 313 14.95 -5.57 16.38
C VAL A 313 14.01 -4.74 17.23
N ARG A 314 13.47 -5.35 18.28
CA ARG A 314 12.57 -4.70 19.24
C ARG A 314 13.22 -3.45 19.85
N ASN A 315 12.48 -2.34 19.85
CA ASN A 315 12.85 -1.16 20.60
C ASN A 315 12.36 -1.29 22.06
N ALA A 316 13.18 -1.84 22.94
CA ALA A 316 12.81 -2.00 24.35
C ALA A 316 12.52 -0.66 25.07
N ALA A 317 13.07 0.45 24.54
CA ALA A 317 12.84 1.80 25.04
C ALA A 317 11.63 2.51 24.38
N TYR A 318 10.82 1.78 23.60
CA TYR A 318 9.65 2.36 22.93
C TYR A 318 8.75 3.11 23.91
N TRP A 319 8.34 4.29 23.53
CA TRP A 319 7.59 5.21 24.40
C TRP A 319 6.20 4.67 24.78
N ASP A 320 5.52 3.94 23.86
CA ASP A 320 4.23 3.33 24.13
C ASP A 320 4.41 1.92 24.73
N LYS A 321 4.33 1.85 26.06
CA LYS A 321 4.50 0.58 26.80
C LYS A 321 3.36 -0.42 26.55
N THR A 322 2.22 0.02 26.01
CA THR A 322 1.09 -0.86 25.67
C THR A 322 1.29 -1.56 24.33
N ARG A 323 2.21 -1.05 23.49
CA ARG A 323 2.53 -1.55 22.14
C ARG A 323 4.00 -2.00 22.01
N LEU A 324 4.59 -2.53 23.07
CA LEU A 324 5.91 -3.16 22.96
C LEU A 324 5.83 -4.41 22.09
N ALA A 325 6.77 -4.55 21.17
CA ALA A 325 6.87 -5.74 20.32
C ALA A 325 7.02 -7.01 21.18
N ARG A 326 6.27 -8.05 20.86
CA ARG A 326 6.28 -9.34 21.59
C ARG A 326 7.45 -10.22 21.18
N VAL A 327 8.06 -9.97 20.03
CA VAL A 327 9.23 -10.68 19.53
C VAL A 327 10.46 -9.79 19.61
N ASP A 328 11.63 -10.42 19.73
CA ASP A 328 12.91 -9.70 19.78
C ASP A 328 13.34 -9.23 18.38
N ARG A 329 13.01 -10.02 17.36
CA ARG A 329 13.37 -9.75 15.96
C ARG A 329 12.24 -10.09 15.00
N LEU A 330 11.96 -9.17 14.09
CA LEU A 330 11.08 -9.33 12.94
C LEU A 330 11.95 -9.23 11.67
N VAL A 331 11.98 -10.29 10.87
CA VAL A 331 12.73 -10.34 9.60
C VAL A 331 11.74 -10.22 8.44
N LEU A 332 11.82 -9.15 7.67
CA LEU A 332 11.05 -8.96 6.45
C LEU A 332 11.79 -9.62 5.28
N VAL A 333 11.09 -10.48 4.53
CA VAL A 333 11.66 -11.23 3.40
C VAL A 333 10.81 -10.95 2.15
N PRO A 334 11.30 -10.17 1.17
CA PRO A 334 10.61 -9.93 -0.10
C PRO A 334 10.48 -11.23 -0.90
N ILE A 335 9.24 -11.64 -1.18
CA ILE A 335 8.92 -12.79 -2.03
C ILE A 335 7.71 -12.39 -2.89
N PRO A 336 7.90 -11.71 -4.04
CA PRO A 336 6.81 -11.14 -4.81
C PRO A 336 5.88 -12.19 -5.42
N ASP A 337 6.43 -13.33 -5.88
CA ASP A 337 5.63 -14.41 -6.42
C ASP A 337 4.84 -15.12 -5.31
N ALA A 338 3.52 -15.18 -5.45
CA ALA A 338 2.62 -15.66 -4.42
C ALA A 338 2.77 -17.16 -4.12
N LEU A 339 3.05 -17.97 -5.16
CA LEU A 339 3.24 -19.41 -4.99
C LEU A 339 4.58 -19.72 -4.33
N THR A 340 5.65 -19.02 -4.74
CA THR A 340 6.97 -19.11 -4.09
C THR A 340 6.87 -18.70 -2.62
N ARG A 341 6.08 -17.66 -2.31
CA ARG A 341 5.85 -17.17 -0.94
C ARG A 341 5.10 -18.21 -0.09
N ALA A 342 4.07 -18.87 -0.65
CA ALA A 342 3.37 -19.95 0.02
C ALA A 342 4.28 -21.18 0.26
N ASN A 343 5.10 -21.55 -0.71
CA ASN A 343 6.08 -22.61 -0.57
C ASN A 343 7.15 -22.30 0.50
N ALA A 344 7.61 -21.05 0.58
CA ALA A 344 8.52 -20.62 1.63
C ALA A 344 7.90 -20.78 3.04
N LEU A 345 6.59 -20.52 3.18
CA LEU A 345 5.87 -20.77 4.43
C LEU A 345 5.76 -22.26 4.73
N LEU A 346 5.33 -23.09 3.77
CA LEU A 346 5.21 -24.54 3.91
C LEU A 346 6.55 -25.19 4.31
N ASN A 347 7.65 -24.71 3.77
CA ASN A 347 9.00 -25.21 4.05
C ASN A 347 9.64 -24.58 5.31
N GLY A 348 8.92 -23.72 6.04
CA GLY A 348 9.41 -23.08 7.25
C GLY A 348 10.54 -22.06 7.03
N GLN A 349 10.72 -21.56 5.81
CA GLN A 349 11.67 -20.48 5.49
C GLN A 349 11.16 -19.13 6.03
N VAL A 350 9.83 -18.94 6.05
CA VAL A 350 9.14 -17.83 6.71
C VAL A 350 8.10 -18.37 7.67
N ASP A 351 7.66 -17.57 8.64
CA ASP A 351 6.74 -17.97 9.70
C ASP A 351 5.31 -17.42 9.47
N LEU A 352 5.18 -16.37 8.67
CA LEU A 352 3.90 -15.85 8.17
C LEU A 352 4.09 -15.20 6.80
N ILE A 353 2.98 -15.13 6.06
CA ILE A 353 2.92 -14.45 4.76
C ILE A 353 1.64 -13.60 4.66
N GLU A 354 1.70 -12.49 3.93
CA GLU A 354 0.53 -11.79 3.44
C GLU A 354 0.05 -12.41 2.11
N THR A 355 -1.23 -12.22 1.81
CA THR A 355 -1.84 -12.55 0.51
C THR A 355 -1.48 -13.97 0.04
N PRO A 356 -1.87 -15.01 0.78
CA PRO A 356 -1.69 -16.39 0.33
C PRO A 356 -2.50 -16.63 -0.94
N PRO A 357 -1.97 -17.41 -1.94
CA PRO A 357 -2.72 -17.75 -3.12
C PRO A 357 -4.02 -18.49 -2.74
N PRO A 358 -5.19 -18.10 -3.27
CA PRO A 358 -6.46 -18.73 -2.91
C PRO A 358 -6.51 -20.24 -3.15
N ASP A 359 -5.88 -20.73 -4.21
CA ASP A 359 -5.81 -22.15 -4.57
C ASP A 359 -4.93 -22.97 -3.62
N VAL A 360 -3.98 -22.35 -2.93
CA VAL A 360 -3.09 -23.00 -1.95
C VAL A 360 -3.68 -22.98 -0.53
N VAL A 361 -4.70 -22.15 -0.26
CA VAL A 361 -5.30 -22.03 1.08
C VAL A 361 -5.78 -23.36 1.67
N PRO A 362 -6.48 -24.25 0.94
CA PRO A 362 -6.88 -25.55 1.49
C PRO A 362 -5.68 -26.41 1.91
N GLN A 363 -4.59 -26.39 1.14
CA GLN A 363 -3.35 -27.10 1.46
C GLN A 363 -2.70 -26.53 2.73
N LEU A 364 -2.60 -25.22 2.85
CA LEU A 364 -2.06 -24.56 4.05
C LEU A 364 -2.87 -24.95 5.29
N GLN A 365 -4.19 -24.91 5.22
CA GLN A 365 -5.08 -25.27 6.33
C GLN A 365 -4.93 -26.75 6.73
N SER A 366 -4.91 -27.67 5.77
CA SER A 366 -4.71 -29.10 6.03
C SER A 366 -3.32 -29.41 6.59
N SER A 367 -2.33 -28.57 6.31
CA SER A 367 -0.98 -28.65 6.85
C SER A 367 -0.81 -27.94 8.21
N GLY A 368 -1.91 -27.48 8.84
CA GLY A 368 -1.93 -26.89 10.17
C GLY A 368 -1.59 -25.39 10.22
N PHE A 369 -1.50 -24.72 9.07
CA PHE A 369 -1.36 -23.25 9.03
C PHE A 369 -2.72 -22.57 9.24
N ARG A 370 -2.70 -21.42 9.92
CA ARG A 370 -3.92 -20.63 10.14
C ARG A 370 -4.06 -19.57 9.07
N ILE A 371 -5.22 -19.51 8.43
CA ILE A 371 -5.60 -18.38 7.59
C ILE A 371 -6.38 -17.40 8.46
N VAL A 372 -5.90 -16.18 8.56
CA VAL A 372 -6.58 -15.08 9.27
C VAL A 372 -6.96 -14.01 8.26
N GLN A 373 -8.17 -13.49 8.40
CA GLN A 373 -8.75 -12.46 7.53
C GLN A 373 -9.80 -11.67 8.30
N ASN A 374 -10.11 -10.46 7.86
CA ASN A 374 -11.14 -9.63 8.49
C ASN A 374 -11.80 -8.73 7.44
N VAL A 375 -12.92 -8.10 7.79
CA VAL A 375 -13.47 -7.00 6.98
C VAL A 375 -12.41 -5.91 6.90
N THR A 376 -11.94 -5.62 5.71
CA THR A 376 -10.88 -4.65 5.49
C THR A 376 -11.38 -3.51 4.61
N PRO A 377 -11.17 -2.25 5.02
CA PRO A 377 -11.52 -1.10 4.20
C PRO A 377 -10.52 -0.96 3.04
N HIS A 378 -10.66 -1.83 2.06
CA HIS A 378 -9.84 -1.91 0.86
C HIS A 378 -10.70 -2.39 -0.30
N VAL A 379 -10.65 -1.71 -1.43
CA VAL A 379 -11.47 -2.00 -2.60
C VAL A 379 -10.61 -2.24 -3.84
N TRP A 380 -11.05 -3.15 -4.68
CA TRP A 380 -10.43 -3.47 -5.98
C TRP A 380 -11.36 -3.00 -7.12
N PRO A 381 -11.13 -1.78 -7.67
CA PRO A 381 -12.00 -1.19 -8.68
C PRO A 381 -11.28 -0.99 -10.01
N TYR A 382 -12.07 -0.64 -11.05
CA TYR A 382 -11.59 0.07 -12.24
C TYR A 382 -11.96 1.54 -12.11
N HIS A 383 -10.96 2.44 -12.16
CA HIS A 383 -11.15 3.88 -12.22
C HIS A 383 -11.29 4.30 -13.69
N PHE A 384 -12.33 5.03 -13.99
CA PHE A 384 -12.61 5.48 -15.34
C PHE A 384 -12.00 6.86 -15.65
N SER A 385 -11.57 7.08 -16.89
CA SER A 385 -11.38 8.41 -17.44
C SER A 385 -12.74 8.97 -17.89
N THR A 386 -13.15 10.09 -17.32
CA THR A 386 -14.40 10.80 -17.69
C THR A 386 -14.13 11.96 -18.66
N TYR A 387 -12.93 12.06 -19.20
CA TYR A 387 -12.58 13.09 -20.16
C TYR A 387 -13.21 12.82 -21.54
N PRO A 388 -13.45 13.88 -22.35
CA PRO A 388 -13.97 13.75 -23.71
C PRO A 388 -13.14 12.76 -24.54
N GLY A 389 -13.82 11.91 -25.30
CA GLY A 389 -13.22 10.82 -26.08
C GLY A 389 -13.08 9.49 -25.36
N SER A 390 -13.27 9.46 -24.03
CA SER A 390 -13.33 8.21 -23.28
C SER A 390 -14.72 7.56 -23.41
N PRO A 391 -14.80 6.23 -23.56
CA PRO A 391 -16.10 5.53 -23.61
C PRO A 391 -16.85 5.61 -22.28
N TRP A 392 -16.15 5.93 -21.20
CA TRP A 392 -16.69 5.99 -19.84
C TRP A 392 -17.35 7.34 -19.51
N THR A 393 -17.45 8.28 -20.47
CA THR A 393 -18.20 9.53 -20.28
C THR A 393 -19.71 9.28 -20.16
N ASP A 394 -20.22 8.24 -20.84
CA ASP A 394 -21.64 7.87 -20.78
C ASP A 394 -21.95 7.03 -19.54
N ILE A 395 -22.81 7.56 -18.69
CA ILE A 395 -23.24 6.88 -17.45
C ILE A 395 -23.91 5.53 -17.70
N ARG A 396 -24.58 5.37 -18.87
CA ARG A 396 -25.23 4.11 -19.25
C ARG A 396 -24.19 3.01 -19.45
N VAL A 397 -23.05 3.35 -20.07
CA VAL A 397 -21.92 2.44 -20.27
C VAL A 397 -21.31 2.06 -18.92
N ARG A 398 -21.10 3.04 -18.00
CA ARG A 398 -20.56 2.75 -16.67
C ARG A 398 -21.48 1.86 -15.83
N LYS A 399 -22.81 2.12 -15.88
CA LYS A 399 -23.81 1.28 -15.21
C LYS A 399 -23.88 -0.11 -15.83
N ALA A 400 -23.87 -0.22 -17.16
CA ALA A 400 -23.84 -1.50 -17.85
C ALA A 400 -22.60 -2.34 -17.46
N ALA A 401 -21.43 -1.72 -17.41
CA ALA A 401 -20.21 -2.38 -16.99
C ALA A 401 -20.31 -2.92 -15.55
N ASN A 402 -20.89 -2.16 -14.60
CA ASN A 402 -21.13 -2.65 -13.25
C ASN A 402 -22.10 -3.83 -13.17
N LEU A 403 -23.16 -3.84 -14.02
CA LEU A 403 -24.16 -4.91 -14.06
C LEU A 403 -23.64 -6.18 -14.76
N ALA A 404 -22.59 -6.08 -15.57
CA ALA A 404 -22.03 -7.22 -16.31
C ALA A 404 -21.15 -8.13 -15.44
N ILE A 405 -20.73 -7.70 -14.26
CA ILE A 405 -19.75 -8.41 -13.44
C ILE A 405 -20.44 -9.32 -12.42
N ASP A 406 -20.23 -10.62 -12.55
CA ASP A 406 -20.59 -11.62 -11.53
C ASP A 406 -19.53 -11.61 -10.41
N ARG A 407 -19.81 -10.82 -9.35
CA ARG A 407 -18.93 -10.67 -8.21
C ARG A 407 -18.85 -11.91 -7.33
N ASP A 408 -19.93 -12.68 -7.29
CA ASP A 408 -19.95 -13.92 -6.51
C ASP A 408 -19.07 -14.99 -7.17
N ALA A 409 -18.99 -15.00 -8.50
CA ALA A 409 -18.04 -15.86 -9.23
C ALA A 409 -16.58 -15.43 -8.95
N ILE A 410 -16.30 -14.13 -8.87
CA ILE A 410 -14.94 -13.64 -8.49
C ILE A 410 -14.62 -14.03 -7.05
N VAL A 411 -15.55 -13.92 -6.11
CA VAL A 411 -15.33 -14.36 -4.72
C VAL A 411 -15.05 -15.87 -4.65
N LYS A 412 -15.71 -16.68 -5.50
CA LYS A 412 -15.38 -18.12 -5.63
C LYS A 412 -13.99 -18.34 -6.20
N LEU A 413 -13.58 -17.58 -7.23
CA LEU A 413 -12.23 -17.60 -7.78
C LEU A 413 -11.17 -17.30 -6.70
N LEU A 414 -11.51 -16.41 -5.76
CA LEU A 414 -10.65 -16.02 -4.63
C LEU A 414 -10.80 -16.93 -3.41
N ASN A 415 -11.51 -18.06 -3.54
CA ASN A 415 -11.75 -19.03 -2.45
C ASN A 415 -12.28 -18.38 -1.15
N GLY A 416 -13.17 -17.38 -1.29
CA GLY A 416 -13.77 -16.66 -0.15
C GLY A 416 -12.87 -15.63 0.52
N LEU A 417 -11.71 -15.29 -0.05
CA LEU A 417 -10.79 -14.29 0.50
C LEU A 417 -11.17 -12.84 0.09
N ALA A 418 -12.42 -12.62 -0.26
CA ALA A 418 -12.97 -11.31 -0.60
C ALA A 418 -14.48 -11.28 -0.37
N SER A 419 -15.08 -10.09 -0.38
CA SER A 419 -16.54 -9.90 -0.40
C SER A 419 -16.98 -9.08 -1.62
N PRO A 420 -18.20 -9.31 -2.16
CA PRO A 420 -18.71 -8.58 -3.32
C PRO A 420 -18.86 -7.09 -3.01
N ALA A 421 -18.28 -6.20 -3.81
CA ALA A 421 -18.41 -4.77 -3.62
C ALA A 421 -19.76 -4.24 -4.18
N LYS A 422 -20.42 -3.42 -3.40
CA LYS A 422 -21.63 -2.67 -3.75
C LYS A 422 -21.39 -1.16 -3.86
N GLY A 423 -20.13 -0.75 -3.84
CA GLY A 423 -19.65 0.63 -3.89
C GLY A 423 -18.22 0.70 -3.38
N GLN A 424 -17.80 1.91 -3.10
CA GLN A 424 -16.49 2.24 -2.55
C GLN A 424 -16.28 1.63 -1.15
N LEU A 425 -17.32 1.62 -0.35
CA LEU A 425 -17.32 1.17 1.03
C LEU A 425 -18.12 -0.13 1.16
N ASP A 426 -17.80 -0.92 2.18
CA ASP A 426 -18.64 -2.05 2.56
C ASP A 426 -20.00 -1.57 3.11
N LYS A 427 -21.05 -2.38 2.92
CA LYS A 427 -22.41 -2.05 3.36
C LYS A 427 -22.54 -1.81 4.86
N THR A 428 -21.63 -2.34 5.66
CA THR A 428 -21.61 -2.14 7.12
C THR A 428 -21.03 -0.78 7.52
N SER A 429 -20.41 -0.04 6.59
CA SER A 429 -19.89 1.30 6.85
C SER A 429 -21.04 2.27 7.14
N PRO A 430 -20.90 3.13 8.18
CA PRO A 430 -21.88 4.18 8.47
C PRO A 430 -22.01 5.19 7.32
N TRP A 431 -21.03 5.26 6.45
CA TRP A 431 -20.99 6.18 5.29
C TRP A 431 -21.48 5.55 3.99
N PHE A 432 -22.07 4.33 4.02
CA PHE A 432 -22.55 3.67 2.80
C PHE A 432 -23.71 4.44 2.14
N GLY A 433 -24.58 5.09 2.94
CA GLY A 433 -25.73 5.83 2.44
C GLY A 433 -26.82 4.92 1.89
N LYS A 434 -27.61 5.46 0.94
CA LYS A 434 -28.74 4.77 0.31
C LYS A 434 -28.69 4.98 -1.21
N PRO A 435 -27.71 4.39 -1.92
CA PRO A 435 -27.62 4.48 -3.38
C PRO A 435 -28.90 3.99 -4.04
N THR A 436 -29.32 4.64 -5.11
CA THR A 436 -30.47 4.26 -5.95
C THR A 436 -30.07 3.27 -7.03
N PHE A 437 -28.81 3.29 -7.47
CA PHE A 437 -28.24 2.32 -8.38
C PHE A 437 -27.83 1.06 -7.62
N ASP A 438 -28.57 -0.06 -7.81
CA ASP A 438 -28.22 -1.35 -7.21
C ASP A 438 -27.16 -2.05 -8.07
N ILE A 439 -25.94 -2.15 -7.55
CA ILE A 439 -24.86 -2.91 -8.18
C ILE A 439 -25.11 -4.41 -7.99
N LYS A 440 -25.62 -5.06 -9.03
CA LYS A 440 -25.89 -6.50 -9.07
C LYS A 440 -25.40 -7.10 -10.40
N TYR A 441 -25.37 -8.41 -10.51
CA TYR A 441 -25.18 -9.08 -11.78
C TYR A 441 -26.51 -9.16 -12.54
N ASP A 442 -26.58 -8.49 -13.71
CA ASP A 442 -27.80 -8.42 -14.53
C ASP A 442 -27.42 -8.17 -16.00
N LEU A 443 -27.03 -9.23 -16.71
CA LEU A 443 -26.64 -9.14 -18.12
C LEU A 443 -27.75 -8.61 -19.04
N PRO A 444 -29.06 -9.00 -18.89
CA PRO A 444 -30.12 -8.43 -19.70
C PRO A 444 -30.21 -6.90 -19.56
N GLN A 445 -30.18 -6.38 -18.34
CA GLN A 445 -30.19 -4.93 -18.08
C GLN A 445 -28.90 -4.24 -18.59
N ALA A 446 -27.75 -4.88 -18.44
CA ALA A 446 -26.48 -4.37 -18.95
C ALA A 446 -26.51 -4.21 -20.48
N ARG A 447 -26.96 -5.23 -21.20
CA ARG A 447 -27.12 -5.18 -22.66
C ARG A 447 -28.16 -4.14 -23.12
N ALA A 448 -29.25 -3.97 -22.39
CA ALA A 448 -30.23 -2.93 -22.68
C ALA A 448 -29.65 -1.52 -22.56
N LEU A 449 -28.85 -1.26 -21.53
CA LEU A 449 -28.15 0.02 -21.35
C LEU A 449 -27.10 0.27 -22.45
N MET A 450 -26.34 -0.76 -22.85
CA MET A 450 -25.39 -0.66 -23.96
C MET A 450 -26.12 -0.37 -25.28
N ALA A 451 -27.24 -1.03 -25.58
CA ALA A 451 -28.05 -0.77 -26.77
C ALA A 451 -28.58 0.67 -26.78
N GLN A 452 -29.07 1.20 -25.63
CA GLN A 452 -29.49 2.60 -25.50
C GLN A 452 -28.34 3.59 -25.73
N ALA A 453 -27.09 3.17 -25.42
CA ALA A 453 -25.88 3.96 -25.69
C ALA A 453 -25.37 3.80 -27.14
N GLY A 454 -26.00 2.93 -27.96
CA GLY A 454 -25.63 2.69 -29.36
C GLY A 454 -24.60 1.58 -29.57
N TYR A 455 -24.37 0.73 -28.58
CA TYR A 455 -23.33 -0.30 -28.60
C TYR A 455 -23.89 -1.71 -28.38
N SER A 456 -23.15 -2.70 -28.85
CA SER A 456 -23.50 -4.12 -28.70
C SER A 456 -22.25 -4.98 -28.99
N LYS A 457 -22.38 -6.32 -28.87
CA LYS A 457 -21.31 -7.25 -29.31
C LYS A 457 -20.95 -7.10 -30.80
N ALA A 458 -21.93 -6.74 -31.66
CA ALA A 458 -21.68 -6.51 -33.08
C ALA A 458 -21.08 -5.13 -33.39
N ASN A 459 -21.23 -4.18 -32.47
CA ASN A 459 -20.66 -2.82 -32.55
C ASN A 459 -20.05 -2.47 -31.17
N PRO A 460 -18.88 -3.05 -30.82
CA PRO A 460 -18.33 -2.91 -29.48
C PRO A 460 -17.62 -1.57 -29.26
N ILE A 461 -17.58 -1.15 -27.99
CA ILE A 461 -16.65 -0.13 -27.51
C ILE A 461 -15.28 -0.77 -27.31
N LYS A 462 -14.22 -0.07 -27.71
CA LYS A 462 -12.85 -0.44 -27.33
C LYS A 462 -12.42 0.36 -26.11
N ALA A 463 -11.89 -0.32 -25.10
CA ALA A 463 -11.37 0.29 -23.88
C ALA A 463 -9.98 -0.28 -23.58
N LYS A 464 -8.99 0.59 -23.37
CA LYS A 464 -7.66 0.17 -22.91
C LYS A 464 -7.54 0.43 -21.42
N VAL A 465 -7.18 -0.62 -20.67
CA VAL A 465 -7.08 -0.59 -19.21
C VAL A 465 -5.64 -0.91 -18.80
N ILE A 466 -5.03 -0.05 -18.00
CA ILE A 466 -3.72 -0.36 -17.42
C ILE A 466 -3.90 -1.09 -16.09
N ILE A 467 -3.16 -2.18 -15.92
CA ILE A 467 -3.23 -3.08 -14.77
C ILE A 467 -1.85 -3.44 -14.25
N ALA A 468 -1.73 -3.75 -12.96
CA ALA A 468 -0.52 -4.36 -12.43
C ALA A 468 -0.51 -5.86 -12.70
N GLN A 469 0.67 -6.44 -12.98
CA GLN A 469 0.82 -7.90 -13.02
C GLN A 469 0.61 -8.56 -11.65
N GLY A 470 0.76 -7.82 -10.54
CA GLY A 470 0.59 -8.26 -9.17
C GLY A 470 1.12 -7.22 -8.19
N GLY A 471 1.22 -7.57 -6.92
CA GLY A 471 1.75 -6.74 -5.84
C GLY A 471 0.78 -6.57 -4.67
N THR A 472 1.24 -5.92 -3.60
CA THR A 472 0.48 -5.75 -2.37
C THR A 472 -0.88 -5.10 -2.64
N GLY A 473 -1.96 -5.74 -2.20
CA GLY A 473 -3.34 -5.28 -2.37
C GLY A 473 -3.94 -5.55 -3.75
N GLN A 474 -3.18 -6.05 -4.73
CA GLN A 474 -3.70 -6.34 -6.07
C GLN A 474 -4.35 -7.73 -6.20
N MET A 475 -4.36 -8.52 -5.13
CA MET A 475 -4.98 -9.86 -5.07
C MET A 475 -4.47 -10.78 -6.20
N LEU A 476 -5.34 -11.51 -6.88
CA LEU A 476 -5.03 -12.27 -8.10
C LEU A 476 -5.22 -11.38 -9.34
N SER A 477 -4.34 -10.38 -9.52
CA SER A 477 -4.53 -9.33 -10.52
C SER A 477 -4.84 -9.86 -11.91
N LEU A 478 -4.02 -10.75 -12.48
CA LEU A 478 -4.20 -11.22 -13.85
C LEU A 478 -5.47 -12.06 -14.01
N PRO A 479 -5.75 -13.12 -13.23
CA PRO A 479 -6.98 -13.90 -13.37
C PRO A 479 -8.26 -13.09 -13.16
N MET A 480 -8.25 -12.14 -12.21
CA MET A 480 -9.39 -11.26 -11.98
C MET A 480 -9.61 -10.31 -13.16
N ASN A 481 -8.56 -9.75 -13.73
CA ASN A 481 -8.65 -8.87 -14.90
C ASN A 481 -9.11 -9.65 -16.15
N GLU A 482 -8.66 -10.89 -16.36
CA GLU A 482 -9.16 -11.77 -17.42
C GLU A 482 -10.66 -12.06 -17.27
N PHE A 483 -11.12 -12.32 -16.05
CA PHE A 483 -12.55 -12.48 -15.76
C PHE A 483 -13.34 -11.20 -16.08
N MET A 484 -12.79 -10.03 -15.71
CA MET A 484 -13.38 -8.73 -16.05
C MET A 484 -13.49 -8.53 -17.56
N GLN A 485 -12.41 -8.83 -18.29
CA GLN A 485 -12.36 -8.71 -19.76
C GLN A 485 -13.47 -9.56 -20.41
N GLN A 486 -13.58 -10.83 -20.02
CA GLN A 486 -14.61 -11.74 -20.54
C GLN A 486 -16.02 -11.23 -20.20
N SER A 487 -16.26 -10.80 -18.98
CA SER A 487 -17.56 -10.27 -18.55
C SER A 487 -17.97 -9.02 -19.32
N LEU A 488 -17.05 -8.11 -19.58
CA LEU A 488 -17.29 -6.87 -20.33
C LEU A 488 -17.51 -7.15 -21.82
N ALA A 489 -16.83 -8.13 -22.39
CA ALA A 489 -17.05 -8.57 -23.77
C ALA A 489 -18.48 -9.09 -23.99
N GLU A 490 -19.13 -9.69 -22.94
CA GLU A 490 -20.52 -10.16 -23.00
C GLU A 490 -21.53 -9.05 -23.29
N ILE A 491 -21.17 -7.81 -23.05
CA ILE A 491 -22.03 -6.64 -23.27
C ILE A 491 -21.51 -5.71 -24.38
N GLY A 492 -20.45 -6.10 -25.11
CA GLY A 492 -19.87 -5.32 -26.21
C GLY A 492 -18.89 -4.24 -25.73
N ILE A 493 -18.11 -4.53 -24.71
CA ILE A 493 -16.95 -3.73 -24.31
C ILE A 493 -15.69 -4.58 -24.48
N ASP A 494 -14.92 -4.31 -25.54
CA ASP A 494 -13.65 -4.98 -25.82
C ASP A 494 -12.54 -4.31 -25.03
N VAL A 495 -11.95 -5.03 -24.08
CA VAL A 495 -10.90 -4.55 -23.20
C VAL A 495 -9.53 -5.03 -23.70
N GLU A 496 -8.60 -4.11 -23.89
CA GLU A 496 -7.16 -4.36 -24.08
C GLU A 496 -6.42 -4.00 -22.80
N PHE A 497 -5.48 -4.85 -22.36
CA PHE A 497 -4.68 -4.55 -21.18
C PHE A 497 -3.29 -4.02 -21.53
N GLU A 498 -2.87 -2.97 -20.81
CA GLU A 498 -1.47 -2.57 -20.64
C GLU A 498 -1.01 -3.13 -19.30
N VAL A 499 -0.22 -4.20 -19.31
CA VAL A 499 0.24 -4.87 -18.08
C VAL A 499 1.59 -4.32 -17.67
N VAL A 500 1.71 -3.84 -16.44
CA VAL A 500 2.93 -3.21 -15.92
C VAL A 500 3.26 -3.68 -14.50
N GLU A 501 4.47 -3.39 -14.03
CA GLU A 501 4.83 -3.52 -12.63
C GLU A 501 4.03 -2.55 -11.75
N LEU A 502 3.83 -2.89 -10.47
CA LEU A 502 3.00 -2.11 -9.55
C LEU A 502 3.54 -0.68 -9.37
N GLU A 503 4.84 -0.50 -9.26
CA GLU A 503 5.47 0.82 -9.13
C GLU A 503 5.25 1.68 -10.38
N THR A 504 5.28 1.05 -11.56
CA THR A 504 4.94 1.71 -12.84
C THR A 504 3.46 2.07 -12.88
N LEU A 505 2.56 1.20 -12.39
CA LEU A 505 1.15 1.51 -12.27
C LEU A 505 0.89 2.74 -11.39
N TYR A 506 1.60 2.86 -10.25
CA TYR A 506 1.53 4.06 -9.41
C TYR A 506 1.98 5.33 -10.11
N LEU A 507 2.96 5.23 -11.02
CA LEU A 507 3.41 6.36 -11.83
C LEU A 507 2.30 6.83 -12.79
N HIS A 508 1.68 5.90 -13.49
CA HIS A 508 0.53 6.15 -14.37
C HIS A 508 -0.65 6.75 -13.61
N TRP A 509 -0.92 6.26 -12.41
CA TRP A 509 -1.99 6.76 -11.56
C TRP A 509 -1.73 8.20 -11.10
N ARG A 510 -0.55 8.51 -10.60
CA ARG A 510 -0.20 9.86 -10.14
C ARG A 510 -0.17 10.89 -11.26
N SER A 511 0.15 10.45 -12.48
CA SER A 511 0.19 11.34 -13.65
C SER A 511 -1.21 11.73 -14.16
N GLY A 512 -2.24 10.93 -13.88
CA GLY A 512 -3.61 11.16 -14.33
C GLY A 512 -3.89 10.76 -15.77
N ALA A 513 -5.17 10.55 -16.09
CA ALA A 513 -5.60 10.03 -17.40
C ALA A 513 -5.21 10.91 -18.59
N LYS A 514 -5.06 12.22 -18.38
CA LYS A 514 -4.65 13.18 -19.44
C LYS A 514 -3.15 13.19 -19.74
N ALA A 515 -2.31 12.65 -18.89
CA ALA A 515 -0.87 12.62 -19.12
C ALA A 515 -0.54 11.83 -20.38
N ASP A 516 0.46 12.27 -21.15
CA ASP A 516 0.87 11.63 -22.40
C ASP A 516 1.17 10.15 -22.26
N MET A 517 1.72 9.74 -21.11
CA MET A 517 1.99 8.33 -20.82
C MET A 517 0.71 7.48 -20.73
N ASN A 518 -0.45 8.08 -20.48
CA ASN A 518 -1.76 7.45 -20.44
C ASN A 518 -2.56 7.76 -21.73
N ALA A 519 -2.84 9.03 -21.99
CA ALA A 519 -3.63 9.47 -23.14
C ALA A 519 -2.97 9.09 -24.47
N GLY A 520 -1.65 9.25 -24.60
CA GLY A 520 -0.89 8.88 -25.80
C GLY A 520 -0.90 7.38 -26.10
N LYS A 521 -1.17 6.54 -25.10
CA LYS A 521 -1.35 5.09 -25.26
C LYS A 521 -2.82 4.68 -25.40
N GLY A 522 -3.76 5.63 -25.37
CA GLY A 522 -5.21 5.35 -25.41
C GLY A 522 -5.77 4.71 -24.13
N ILE A 523 -5.08 4.83 -23.00
CA ILE A 523 -5.54 4.27 -21.71
C ILE A 523 -6.74 5.07 -21.22
N THR A 524 -7.88 4.39 -21.05
CA THR A 524 -9.17 4.98 -20.67
C THR A 524 -9.63 4.57 -19.27
N ALA A 525 -9.00 3.55 -18.68
CA ALA A 525 -9.23 3.13 -17.30
C ALA A 525 -7.96 2.57 -16.66
N ILE A 526 -7.93 2.55 -15.33
CA ILE A 526 -6.86 1.98 -14.53
C ILE A 526 -7.45 1.07 -13.46
N ASN A 527 -6.92 -0.15 -13.34
CA ASN A 527 -7.22 -1.03 -12.22
C ASN A 527 -6.16 -0.82 -11.14
N LEU A 528 -6.55 -0.20 -10.05
CA LEU A 528 -5.71 0.04 -8.89
C LEU A 528 -6.53 -0.12 -7.63
N ALA A 529 -6.20 -1.12 -6.83
CA ALA A 529 -6.78 -1.31 -5.51
C ALA A 529 -6.23 -0.32 -4.49
N TYR A 530 -7.04 0.10 -3.53
CA TYR A 530 -6.63 1.08 -2.53
C TYR A 530 -7.43 1.01 -1.24
N VAL A 531 -6.83 1.58 -0.20
CA VAL A 531 -7.38 1.64 1.16
C VAL A 531 -8.48 2.69 1.26
N THR A 532 -9.55 2.37 1.98
CA THR A 532 -10.70 3.25 2.25
C THR A 532 -10.94 3.40 3.76
N ALA A 533 -9.85 3.41 4.55
CA ALA A 533 -9.89 3.30 6.00
C ALA A 533 -10.42 4.55 6.72
N ASP A 534 -10.41 5.70 6.07
CA ASP A 534 -10.79 6.97 6.66
C ASP A 534 -11.55 7.85 5.65
N PRO A 535 -12.29 8.87 6.13
CA PRO A 535 -13.13 9.71 5.27
C PRO A 535 -12.34 10.45 4.19
N PHE A 536 -11.15 10.93 4.52
CA PHE A 536 -10.30 11.65 3.59
C PHE A 536 -9.84 10.73 2.45
N TYR A 537 -9.43 9.51 2.79
CA TYR A 537 -8.91 8.55 1.80
C TYR A 537 -10.03 7.90 0.97
N ALA A 538 -11.18 7.63 1.61
CA ALA A 538 -12.29 6.91 0.99
C ALA A 538 -13.17 7.79 0.08
N LEU A 539 -13.50 9.02 0.50
CA LEU A 539 -14.63 9.76 -0.03
C LEU A 539 -14.34 11.23 -0.38
N THR A 540 -13.08 11.67 -0.37
CA THR A 540 -12.76 13.07 -0.70
C THR A 540 -11.56 13.24 -1.62
N ARG A 541 -10.86 12.17 -1.98
CA ARG A 541 -9.63 12.26 -2.77
C ARG A 541 -9.82 11.93 -4.24
N PHE A 542 -10.60 10.90 -4.54
CA PHE A 542 -10.79 10.39 -5.90
C PHE A 542 -11.91 11.12 -6.62
N GLU A 543 -12.82 11.71 -5.88
CA GLU A 543 -14.10 12.26 -6.32
C GLU A 543 -14.09 13.79 -6.45
N TYR A 544 -13.20 14.45 -5.73
CA TYR A 544 -13.15 15.90 -5.69
C TYR A 544 -12.51 16.46 -6.96
N SER A 545 -13.25 17.31 -7.68
CA SER A 545 -12.76 17.88 -8.95
C SER A 545 -11.52 18.77 -8.79
N LYS A 546 -11.29 19.34 -7.59
CA LYS A 546 -10.09 20.14 -7.28
C LYS A 546 -8.84 19.27 -7.03
N TYR A 547 -8.99 17.93 -6.87
CA TYR A 547 -7.87 17.00 -6.63
C TYR A 547 -7.53 16.17 -7.87
N VAL A 548 -7.73 16.72 -9.05
CA VAL A 548 -7.32 16.10 -10.31
C VAL A 548 -5.81 15.93 -10.36
N ALA A 549 -5.35 14.76 -10.80
CA ALA A 549 -3.93 14.47 -11.00
C ALA A 549 -3.30 15.44 -12.03
N PRO A 550 -2.03 15.85 -11.86
CA PRO A 550 -1.06 15.38 -10.88
C PRO A 550 -1.11 16.09 -9.52
N ASN A 551 -1.97 17.10 -9.34
CA ASN A 551 -2.07 17.87 -8.08
C ASN A 551 -2.80 17.11 -6.97
N GLY A 552 -3.51 16.05 -7.32
CA GLY A 552 -4.22 15.14 -6.44
C GLY A 552 -4.29 13.74 -7.03
N VAL A 553 -5.33 12.98 -6.71
CA VAL A 553 -5.47 11.57 -7.11
C VAL A 553 -6.80 11.23 -7.81
N ASN A 554 -7.60 12.23 -8.15
CA ASN A 554 -8.72 12.06 -9.07
C ASN A 554 -8.15 11.83 -10.47
N TRP A 555 -7.85 10.57 -10.76
CA TRP A 555 -7.13 10.14 -11.98
C TRP A 555 -7.92 10.44 -13.25
N GLY A 556 -9.20 10.16 -13.22
CA GLY A 556 -10.08 10.18 -14.38
C GLY A 556 -10.73 11.55 -14.66
N GLY A 557 -10.52 12.54 -13.81
CA GLY A 557 -11.13 13.87 -13.95
C GLY A 557 -12.63 13.90 -13.69
N TYR A 558 -13.14 13.01 -12.84
CA TYR A 558 -14.52 13.06 -12.41
C TYR A 558 -14.85 14.44 -11.81
N ALA A 559 -16.00 14.97 -12.15
CA ALA A 559 -16.51 16.22 -11.64
C ALA A 559 -18.05 16.14 -11.50
N ASN A 560 -18.52 16.31 -10.28
CA ASN A 560 -19.93 16.43 -9.95
C ASN A 560 -20.09 17.62 -8.98
N PRO A 561 -20.75 18.72 -9.37
CA PRO A 561 -20.87 19.91 -8.54
C PRO A 561 -21.52 19.65 -7.18
N GLN A 562 -22.42 18.65 -7.09
CA GLN A 562 -23.10 18.29 -5.84
C GLN A 562 -22.13 17.56 -4.89
N VAL A 563 -21.29 16.67 -5.43
CA VAL A 563 -20.23 16.01 -4.67
C VAL A 563 -19.19 17.02 -4.23
N ASP A 564 -18.76 17.92 -5.11
CA ASP A 564 -17.81 18.99 -4.77
C ASP A 564 -18.34 19.88 -3.64
N ALA A 565 -19.60 20.31 -3.72
CA ALA A 565 -20.24 21.12 -2.68
C ALA A 565 -20.34 20.37 -1.34
N ALA A 566 -20.63 19.06 -1.36
CA ALA A 566 -20.65 18.25 -0.15
C ALA A 566 -19.24 18.09 0.47
N ILE A 567 -18.19 17.92 -0.37
CA ILE A 567 -16.80 17.87 0.09
C ILE A 567 -16.35 19.23 0.64
N ASP A 568 -16.70 20.33 0.00
CA ASP A 568 -16.40 21.67 0.53
C ASP A 568 -17.09 21.88 1.89
N LYS A 569 -18.33 21.43 2.05
CA LYS A 569 -19.08 21.55 3.31
C LYS A 569 -18.49 20.69 4.42
N ILE A 570 -18.07 19.44 4.13
CA ILE A 570 -17.51 18.54 5.15
C ILE A 570 -16.21 19.09 5.72
N LYS A 571 -15.42 19.82 4.92
CA LYS A 571 -14.18 20.46 5.36
C LYS A 571 -14.42 21.52 6.42
N THR A 572 -15.60 22.12 6.46
CA THR A 572 -16.00 23.15 7.45
C THR A 572 -16.90 22.58 8.56
N THR A 573 -17.16 21.29 8.57
CA THR A 573 -18.05 20.61 9.52
C THR A 573 -17.23 19.83 10.55
N PHE A 574 -17.22 20.31 11.80
CA PHE A 574 -16.45 19.68 12.91
C PHE A 574 -17.29 18.75 13.79
N VAL A 575 -18.59 18.67 13.56
CA VAL A 575 -19.51 17.77 14.28
C VAL A 575 -19.55 16.42 13.56
N ALA A 576 -19.09 15.36 14.23
CA ALA A 576 -18.93 14.03 13.61
C ALA A 576 -20.23 13.50 12.98
N LYS A 577 -21.38 13.64 13.65
CA LYS A 577 -22.68 13.19 13.11
C LYS A 577 -23.05 13.87 11.79
N ASP A 578 -22.73 15.15 11.66
CA ASP A 578 -23.02 15.91 10.44
C ASP A 578 -22.01 15.56 9.33
N GLN A 579 -20.77 15.27 9.70
CA GLN A 579 -19.77 14.70 8.78
C GLN A 579 -20.24 13.35 8.23
N ASP A 580 -20.71 12.44 9.09
CA ASP A 580 -21.18 11.11 8.67
C ASP A 580 -22.33 11.20 7.67
N ALA A 581 -23.26 12.13 7.86
CA ALA A 581 -24.37 12.35 6.92
C ALA A 581 -23.88 12.84 5.55
N LEU A 582 -22.89 13.76 5.52
CA LEU A 582 -22.29 14.25 4.27
C LEU A 582 -21.48 13.15 3.57
N LEU A 583 -20.73 12.35 4.31
CA LEU A 583 -19.96 11.20 3.76
C LEU A 583 -20.91 10.16 3.14
N ALA A 584 -22.00 9.84 3.81
CA ALA A 584 -23.02 8.92 3.30
C ALA A 584 -23.65 9.44 2.00
N TYR A 585 -23.89 10.75 1.92
CA TYR A 585 -24.38 11.40 0.70
C TYR A 585 -23.35 11.34 -0.44
N ILE A 586 -22.08 11.64 -0.16
CA ILE A 586 -20.99 11.56 -1.16
C ILE A 586 -20.90 10.15 -1.73
N HIS A 587 -20.83 9.11 -0.86
CA HIS A 587 -20.77 7.73 -1.31
C HIS A 587 -21.98 7.33 -2.16
N GLN A 588 -23.17 7.75 -1.75
CA GLN A 588 -24.38 7.52 -2.52
C GLN A 588 -24.27 8.08 -3.95
N GLN A 589 -23.82 9.35 -4.09
CA GLN A 589 -23.64 9.97 -5.40
C GLN A 589 -22.61 9.26 -6.26
N MET A 590 -21.50 8.83 -5.66
CA MET A 590 -20.48 8.05 -6.37
C MET A 590 -21.07 6.76 -6.97
N VAL A 591 -21.88 6.04 -6.19
CA VAL A 591 -22.51 4.79 -6.64
C VAL A 591 -23.58 5.08 -7.69
N ASP A 592 -24.42 6.10 -7.49
CA ASP A 592 -25.48 6.49 -8.43
C ASP A 592 -24.92 6.95 -9.79
N ASP A 593 -23.76 7.60 -9.79
CA ASP A 593 -23.01 7.99 -10.99
C ASP A 593 -22.20 6.83 -11.61
N ALA A 594 -22.16 5.67 -10.95
CA ALA A 594 -21.32 4.54 -11.35
C ALA A 594 -19.89 4.99 -11.64
N LEU A 595 -19.29 5.76 -10.71
CA LEU A 595 -17.99 6.41 -10.89
C LEU A 595 -16.87 5.42 -11.26
N MET A 596 -16.96 4.20 -10.74
CA MET A 596 -16.00 3.11 -10.96
C MET A 596 -16.74 1.80 -11.21
N ILE A 597 -16.05 0.77 -11.68
CA ILE A 597 -16.52 -0.61 -11.45
C ILE A 597 -15.92 -1.04 -10.11
N TRP A 598 -16.74 -1.13 -9.08
CA TRP A 598 -16.33 -1.76 -7.83
C TRP A 598 -16.53 -3.27 -7.93
N VAL A 599 -15.48 -4.03 -7.74
CA VAL A 599 -15.50 -5.47 -7.96
C VAL A 599 -15.62 -6.23 -6.65
N VAL A 600 -14.61 -6.15 -5.79
CA VAL A 600 -14.60 -6.80 -4.48
C VAL A 600 -13.94 -5.91 -3.44
N HIS A 601 -14.27 -6.17 -2.17
CA HIS A 601 -13.48 -5.74 -1.02
C HIS A 601 -12.54 -6.88 -0.60
N ASP A 602 -11.27 -6.57 -0.44
CA ASP A 602 -10.23 -7.48 0.04
C ASP A 602 -10.43 -7.75 1.54
N THR A 603 -10.15 -8.96 1.98
CA THR A 603 -10.14 -9.32 3.40
C THR A 603 -8.75 -9.28 4.02
N ASN A 604 -7.73 -8.83 3.26
CA ASN A 604 -6.33 -8.74 3.66
C ASN A 604 -5.82 -10.03 4.33
N PRO A 605 -5.92 -11.18 3.67
CA PRO A 605 -5.64 -12.46 4.29
C PRO A 605 -4.15 -12.66 4.59
N HIS A 606 -3.88 -13.28 5.74
CA HIS A 606 -2.54 -13.74 6.12
C HIS A 606 -2.56 -15.24 6.42
N ALA A 607 -1.47 -15.93 6.09
CA ALA A 607 -1.25 -17.31 6.48
C ALA A 607 -0.13 -17.39 7.51
N LEU A 608 -0.40 -18.03 8.65
CA LEU A 608 0.48 -18.08 9.80
C LEU A 608 0.86 -19.52 10.13
N SER A 609 2.17 -19.75 10.35
CA SER A 609 2.64 -21.04 10.84
C SER A 609 2.13 -21.32 12.26
N PRO A 610 2.08 -22.60 12.70
CA PRO A 610 1.70 -22.96 14.06
C PRO A 610 2.57 -22.31 15.17
N LYS A 611 3.76 -21.84 14.83
CA LYS A 611 4.65 -21.12 15.75
C LYS A 611 4.10 -19.74 16.15
N VAL A 612 3.41 -19.05 15.24
CA VAL A 612 2.85 -17.73 15.49
C VAL A 612 1.59 -17.88 16.33
N LYS A 613 1.65 -17.55 17.62
CA LYS A 613 0.53 -17.68 18.57
C LYS A 613 -0.36 -16.45 18.60
N HIS A 614 0.24 -15.28 18.48
CA HIS A 614 -0.45 -14.00 18.56
C HIS A 614 -0.31 -13.26 17.25
N PHE A 615 -1.41 -12.78 16.75
CA PHE A 615 -1.52 -11.88 15.60
C PHE A 615 -2.92 -11.29 15.63
N VAL A 616 -3.03 -9.97 15.61
CA VAL A 616 -4.31 -9.27 15.51
C VAL A 616 -4.54 -8.88 14.07
N GLN A 617 -5.55 -9.47 13.43
CA GLN A 617 -6.02 -9.09 12.11
C GLN A 617 -7.04 -7.95 12.25
N ALA A 618 -6.56 -6.71 12.28
CA ALA A 618 -7.39 -5.54 12.47
C ALA A 618 -8.39 -5.35 11.32
N GLN A 619 -9.54 -4.72 11.61
CA GLN A 619 -10.43 -4.17 10.57
C GLN A 619 -9.82 -2.89 9.99
N HIS A 620 -8.58 -3.01 9.52
CA HIS A 620 -7.78 -1.97 8.93
C HIS A 620 -6.80 -2.58 7.93
N TRP A 621 -6.37 -1.81 6.94
CA TRP A 621 -5.35 -2.30 6.00
C TRP A 621 -4.00 -2.52 6.69
N PHE A 622 -3.61 -1.59 7.55
CA PHE A 622 -2.39 -1.73 8.34
C PHE A 622 -2.65 -2.63 9.55
N GLN A 623 -1.71 -3.52 9.80
CA GLN A 623 -1.69 -4.41 10.95
C GLN A 623 -0.63 -3.95 11.94
N ASP A 624 -0.91 -3.98 13.24
CA ASP A 624 0.11 -3.68 14.24
C ASP A 624 1.05 -4.87 14.43
N LEU A 625 2.24 -4.80 13.82
CA LEU A 625 3.21 -5.88 13.84
C LEU A 625 3.81 -6.12 15.25
N THR A 626 3.57 -5.24 16.23
CA THR A 626 3.95 -5.46 17.63
C THR A 626 3.14 -6.57 18.28
N THR A 627 1.97 -6.89 17.73
CA THR A 627 1.07 -7.95 18.25
C THR A 627 1.54 -9.35 17.91
N ILE A 628 2.48 -9.50 16.93
CA ILE A 628 3.00 -10.81 16.52
C ILE A 628 3.82 -11.41 17.66
N GLY A 629 3.54 -12.69 18.00
CA GLY A 629 4.24 -13.42 19.05
C GLY A 629 4.29 -14.93 18.80
N LEU A 630 5.24 -15.60 19.45
CA LEU A 630 5.43 -17.05 19.44
C LEU A 630 4.63 -17.76 20.54
#